data_7d22b59955d2b5a3b54b3771a6f77931
#
_entry.id   7d22b59955d2b5a3b54b3771a6f77931
#
_cell.length_a   1.000
_cell.length_b   1.000
_cell.length_c   1.000
_cell.angle_alpha   90.00
_cell.angle_beta   90.00
_cell.angle_gamma   90.00
#
_symmetry.space_group_name_H-M   'P 1'
#
loop_
_entity.id
_entity.type
_entity.pdbx_description
1 polymer ?
#
loop_
_entity_poly.entity_id
_entity_poly.type
_entity_poly.pdbx_seq_one_letter_code
_entity_poly.pdbx_strand_id
1 'polypeptide(L)'
;MKIYNNLSKSLILLTVLCSIGLSSCKKDNPDEVVKGQAKVKMVNASQGDAHQDVYLDNEKLTTVALAFGETSDYVKIPSGNRSVSYAGTNNITTDTSLNFTPSITYTTFLVTNKKGEMEIVSYEDNLSNTESTKAKIKLINLTPNFATGINVMVQGGTQFVNGLAFKEASNYFAVDTGFDLRYTVVGSGNVKTIQSTALEGGKIYTIWFSGTTAATLEAHIITDN
;
A
#
# COMPACT_ATOMS: atom_id res chain seq x y z
N MET A 1 -75.34 31.58 -13.69
CA MET A 1 -74.19 31.55 -14.59
C MET A 1 -72.97 32.11 -13.86
N LYS A 2 -72.41 31.36 -12.88
CA LYS A 2 -71.24 31.78 -12.07
C LYS A 2 -70.45 30.59 -11.47
N ILE A 3 -70.24 29.51 -12.23
CA ILE A 3 -69.53 28.31 -11.71
C ILE A 3 -68.30 27.93 -12.57
N TYR A 4 -68.10 28.55 -13.73
CA TYR A 4 -67.01 28.15 -14.64
C TYR A 4 -65.66 28.86 -14.45
N ASN A 5 -65.52 29.86 -13.57
CA ASN A 5 -64.31 30.66 -13.45
C ASN A 5 -63.34 30.12 -12.37
N ASN A 6 -63.71 29.15 -11.55
CA ASN A 6 -62.84 28.67 -10.49
C ASN A 6 -62.08 27.38 -10.87
N LEU A 7 -62.54 26.64 -11.89
CA LEU A 7 -61.82 25.42 -12.32
C LEU A 7 -60.55 25.73 -13.13
N SER A 8 -60.55 26.85 -13.90
CA SER A 8 -59.39 27.18 -14.70
C SER A 8 -58.18 27.70 -13.90
N LYS A 9 -58.48 28.36 -12.75
CA LYS A 9 -57.42 28.87 -11.86
C LYS A 9 -56.78 27.75 -11.02
N SER A 10 -57.51 26.71 -10.69
CA SER A 10 -57.01 25.55 -9.96
C SER A 10 -56.13 24.63 -10.82
N LEU A 11 -56.43 24.56 -12.14
CA LEU A 11 -55.69 23.73 -13.07
C LEU A 11 -54.34 24.36 -13.45
N ILE A 12 -54.25 25.70 -13.50
CA ILE A 12 -53.00 26.42 -13.75
C ILE A 12 -52.05 26.38 -12.57
N LEU A 13 -52.58 26.33 -11.34
CA LEU A 13 -51.73 26.22 -10.12
C LEU A 13 -51.13 24.81 -9.95
N LEU A 14 -51.81 23.77 -10.45
CA LEU A 14 -51.31 22.39 -10.37
C LEU A 14 -50.21 22.08 -11.40
N THR A 15 -50.19 22.78 -12.54
CA THR A 15 -49.18 22.59 -13.57
C THR A 15 -47.86 23.28 -13.27
N VAL A 16 -47.86 24.31 -12.39
CA VAL A 16 -46.62 25.01 -11.96
C VAL A 16 -45.87 24.26 -10.85
N LEU A 17 -46.54 23.37 -10.08
CA LEU A 17 -45.90 22.63 -8.98
C LEU A 17 -45.17 21.36 -9.44
N CYS A 18 -45.35 20.88 -10.68
CA CYS A 18 -44.67 19.68 -11.19
C CYS A 18 -43.35 19.94 -11.91
N SER A 19 -42.89 21.20 -12.00
CA SER A 19 -41.67 21.55 -12.77
C SER A 19 -40.41 21.74 -11.90
N ILE A 20 -40.40 21.40 -10.58
CA ILE A 20 -39.25 21.58 -9.71
C ILE A 20 -38.64 20.23 -9.24
N GLY A 21 -38.95 19.16 -9.92
CA GLY A 21 -38.55 17.79 -9.55
C GLY A 21 -37.52 17.12 -10.45
N LEU A 22 -36.78 17.87 -11.29
CA LEU A 22 -35.64 17.32 -12.02
C LEU A 22 -34.33 17.94 -11.52
N SER A 23 -34.03 17.73 -10.25
CA SER A 23 -32.67 17.94 -9.78
C SER A 23 -31.79 16.82 -10.32
N SER A 24 -31.15 17.15 -11.39
CA SER A 24 -29.81 16.75 -11.82
C SER A 24 -29.21 15.59 -10.99
N CYS A 25 -29.34 14.37 -11.50
CA CYS A 25 -28.28 13.40 -11.30
C CYS A 25 -26.98 14.06 -11.76
N LYS A 26 -26.10 14.40 -10.83
CA LYS A 26 -24.74 14.77 -11.14
C LYS A 26 -24.17 13.58 -11.94
N LYS A 27 -23.99 13.78 -13.23
CA LYS A 27 -23.28 12.86 -14.09
C LYS A 27 -21.87 12.80 -13.50
N ASP A 28 -21.49 11.67 -12.92
CA ASP A 28 -20.11 11.45 -12.49
C ASP A 28 -19.24 11.73 -13.71
N ASN A 29 -18.54 12.86 -13.65
CA ASN A 29 -17.63 13.26 -14.70
C ASN A 29 -16.39 12.39 -14.51
N PRO A 30 -16.01 11.48 -15.44
CA PRO A 30 -14.85 10.63 -15.28
C PRO A 30 -13.53 11.41 -15.14
N ASP A 31 -13.56 12.73 -15.40
CA ASP A 31 -12.44 13.66 -15.25
C ASP A 31 -12.50 14.49 -13.96
N GLU A 32 -13.40 14.21 -13.01
CA GLU A 32 -13.39 14.91 -11.73
C GLU A 32 -12.13 14.51 -10.96
N VAL A 33 -11.11 15.34 -11.04
CA VAL A 33 -9.85 15.16 -10.29
C VAL A 33 -10.21 15.06 -8.81
N VAL A 34 -10.05 13.89 -8.23
CA VAL A 34 -10.29 13.64 -6.82
C VAL A 34 -9.36 14.54 -6.03
N LYS A 35 -9.91 15.65 -5.50
CA LYS A 35 -9.13 16.64 -4.75
C LYS A 35 -8.86 16.09 -3.36
N GLY A 36 -7.59 16.00 -3.00
CA GLY A 36 -7.15 15.56 -1.68
C GLY A 36 -5.66 15.24 -1.68
N GLN A 37 -5.20 14.72 -0.56
CA GLN A 37 -3.82 14.28 -0.40
C GLN A 37 -3.80 12.84 0.13
N ALA A 38 -2.86 12.05 -0.34
CA ALA A 38 -2.45 10.78 0.23
C ALA A 38 -1.08 10.95 0.91
N LYS A 39 -0.64 9.97 1.65
CA LYS A 39 0.74 9.85 2.14
C LYS A 39 1.39 8.66 1.47
N VAL A 40 2.66 8.78 1.10
CA VAL A 40 3.40 7.69 0.49
C VAL A 40 4.81 7.58 1.08
N LYS A 41 5.24 6.37 1.35
CA LYS A 41 6.60 5.98 1.70
C LYS A 41 7.17 5.18 0.53
N MET A 42 8.40 5.46 0.12
CA MET A 42 9.06 4.80 -0.99
C MET A 42 10.16 3.87 -0.48
N VAL A 43 10.27 2.69 -1.06
CA VAL A 43 11.23 1.65 -0.65
C VAL A 43 11.92 1.09 -1.89
N ASN A 44 13.25 0.97 -1.84
CA ASN A 44 13.98 0.20 -2.83
C ASN A 44 14.14 -1.25 -2.34
N ALA A 45 13.31 -2.16 -2.85
CA ALA A 45 13.38 -3.59 -2.57
C ALA A 45 13.94 -4.39 -3.77
N SER A 46 14.46 -3.72 -4.80
CA SER A 46 15.15 -4.35 -5.93
C SER A 46 16.59 -4.65 -5.56
N GLN A 47 16.97 -5.94 -5.57
CA GLN A 47 18.33 -6.36 -5.27
C GLN A 47 19.28 -5.88 -6.37
N GLY A 48 20.34 -5.14 -5.99
CA GLY A 48 21.36 -4.61 -6.88
C GLY A 48 22.11 -3.46 -6.22
N ASP A 49 23.22 -3.06 -6.82
CA ASP A 49 24.08 -2.00 -6.28
C ASP A 49 23.60 -0.58 -6.63
N ALA A 50 22.58 -0.45 -7.47
CA ALA A 50 22.10 0.84 -7.93
C ALA A 50 21.21 1.51 -6.88
N HIS A 51 21.62 2.67 -6.38
CA HIS A 51 20.74 3.57 -5.64
C HIS A 51 19.68 4.15 -6.57
N GLN A 52 18.47 4.35 -6.03
CA GLN A 52 17.29 4.76 -6.79
C GLN A 52 16.81 6.14 -6.34
N ASP A 53 16.84 7.10 -7.23
CA ASP A 53 16.08 8.34 -7.07
C ASP A 53 14.60 8.09 -7.37
N VAL A 54 13.71 8.66 -6.58
CA VAL A 54 12.26 8.49 -6.78
C VAL A 54 11.64 9.79 -7.23
N TYR A 55 10.76 9.69 -8.22
CA TYR A 55 10.03 10.82 -8.79
C TYR A 55 8.52 10.56 -8.74
N LEU A 56 7.76 11.63 -8.56
CA LEU A 56 6.31 11.68 -8.71
C LEU A 56 5.96 12.74 -9.76
N ASP A 57 5.24 12.36 -10.81
CA ASP A 57 4.87 13.27 -11.92
C ASP A 57 6.09 14.04 -12.48
N ASN A 58 7.25 13.39 -12.58
CA ASN A 58 8.55 13.91 -12.97
C ASN A 58 9.23 14.88 -11.97
N GLU A 59 8.65 15.11 -10.80
CA GLU A 59 9.29 15.87 -9.73
C GLU A 59 10.01 14.92 -8.76
N LYS A 60 11.26 15.22 -8.42
CA LYS A 60 12.05 14.39 -7.50
C LYS A 60 11.44 14.42 -6.10
N LEU A 61 11.06 13.24 -5.60
CA LEU A 61 10.40 13.08 -4.30
C LEU A 61 11.40 12.84 -3.17
N THR A 62 12.49 12.12 -3.43
CA THR A 62 13.50 11.77 -2.42
C THR A 62 14.68 12.77 -2.47
N THR A 63 15.17 13.17 -1.30
CA THR A 63 16.35 14.03 -1.18
C THR A 63 17.65 13.27 -1.43
N VAL A 64 17.67 11.97 -1.07
CA VAL A 64 18.78 11.04 -1.23
C VAL A 64 18.29 9.83 -2.01
N ALA A 65 19.12 9.31 -2.89
CA ALA A 65 18.81 8.08 -3.62
C ALA A 65 18.82 6.88 -2.66
N LEU A 66 17.81 6.02 -2.76
CA LEU A 66 17.60 4.88 -1.87
C LEU A 66 18.45 3.68 -2.31
N ALA A 67 19.33 3.18 -1.45
CA ALA A 67 19.98 1.89 -1.62
C ALA A 67 18.98 0.73 -1.41
N PHE A 68 19.39 -0.50 -1.79
CA PHE A 68 18.60 -1.69 -1.47
C PHE A 68 18.29 -1.79 0.03
N GLY A 69 17.01 -1.98 0.37
CA GLY A 69 16.53 -2.05 1.75
C GLY A 69 16.19 -0.69 2.36
N GLU A 70 16.60 0.42 1.75
CA GLU A 70 16.32 1.76 2.28
C GLU A 70 14.91 2.25 1.93
N THR A 71 14.42 3.14 2.78
CA THR A 71 13.07 3.73 2.71
C THR A 71 13.13 5.24 2.92
N SER A 72 12.22 5.96 2.25
CA SER A 72 11.97 7.37 2.57
C SER A 72 11.10 7.51 3.82
N ASP A 73 10.98 8.74 4.33
CA ASP A 73 9.86 9.10 5.19
C ASP A 73 8.54 9.11 4.43
N TYR A 74 7.41 9.18 5.18
CA TYR A 74 6.11 9.41 4.56
C TYR A 74 5.99 10.86 4.05
N VAL A 75 5.76 11.01 2.76
CA VAL A 75 5.56 12.29 2.08
C VAL A 75 4.09 12.46 1.70
N LYS A 76 3.55 13.68 1.89
CA LYS A 76 2.22 14.03 1.39
C LYS A 76 2.29 14.30 -0.11
N ILE A 77 1.41 13.66 -0.85
CA ILE A 77 1.29 13.81 -2.31
C ILE A 77 -0.15 14.14 -2.69
N PRO A 78 -0.39 14.80 -3.85
CA PRO A 78 -1.74 14.92 -4.40
C PRO A 78 -2.33 13.54 -4.68
N SER A 79 -3.62 13.34 -4.38
CA SER A 79 -4.35 12.10 -4.70
C SER A 79 -4.68 11.98 -6.19
N GLY A 80 -5.26 10.86 -6.59
CA GLY A 80 -5.59 10.50 -7.97
C GLY A 80 -4.48 9.70 -8.66
N ASN A 81 -4.58 9.58 -9.99
CA ASN A 81 -3.58 8.90 -10.79
C ASN A 81 -2.29 9.72 -10.84
N ARG A 82 -1.17 9.10 -10.46
CA ARG A 82 0.17 9.72 -10.45
C ARG A 82 1.17 8.81 -11.13
N SER A 83 2.07 9.39 -11.88
CA SER A 83 3.24 8.68 -12.40
C SER A 83 4.27 8.58 -11.27
N VAL A 84 4.64 7.34 -10.91
CA VAL A 84 5.72 7.05 -9.98
C VAL A 84 6.86 6.44 -10.76
N SER A 85 8.08 6.96 -10.61
CA SER A 85 9.26 6.40 -11.25
C SER A 85 10.44 6.29 -10.30
N TYR A 86 11.23 5.22 -10.50
CA TYR A 86 12.52 5.00 -9.85
C TYR A 86 13.60 5.07 -10.93
N ALA A 87 14.59 5.90 -10.71
CA ALA A 87 15.71 6.10 -11.64
C ALA A 87 17.02 5.70 -10.96
N GLY A 88 17.66 4.66 -11.50
CA GLY A 88 19.00 4.24 -11.08
C GLY A 88 20.11 5.11 -11.66
N THR A 89 21.32 4.94 -11.14
CA THR A 89 22.54 5.70 -11.56
C THR A 89 22.87 5.56 -13.04
N ASN A 90 22.36 4.53 -13.72
CA ASN A 90 22.60 4.26 -15.14
C ASN A 90 21.48 4.78 -16.05
N ASN A 91 20.64 5.71 -15.58
CA ASN A 91 19.46 6.23 -16.28
C ASN A 91 18.43 5.16 -16.68
N ILE A 92 18.49 3.97 -16.09
CA ILE A 92 17.43 2.97 -16.22
C ILE A 92 16.29 3.41 -15.32
N THR A 93 15.18 3.79 -15.93
CA THR A 93 13.99 4.25 -15.22
C THR A 93 12.92 3.16 -15.29
N THR A 94 12.33 2.85 -14.13
CA THR A 94 11.12 2.03 -14.04
C THR A 94 9.99 2.94 -13.61
N ASP A 95 8.93 2.99 -14.39
CA ASP A 95 7.77 3.85 -14.13
C ASP A 95 6.45 3.09 -14.20
N THR A 96 5.46 3.60 -13.48
CA THR A 96 4.08 3.12 -13.53
C THR A 96 3.11 4.20 -13.10
N SER A 97 1.84 4.08 -13.51
CA SER A 97 0.76 4.91 -13.00
C SER A 97 0.08 4.21 -11.82
N LEU A 98 0.03 4.89 -10.67
CA LEU A 98 -0.65 4.43 -9.46
C LEU A 98 -1.79 5.39 -9.10
N ASN A 99 -2.90 4.83 -8.62
CA ASN A 99 -4.02 5.63 -8.11
C ASN A 99 -3.94 5.74 -6.58
N PHE A 100 -3.75 6.96 -6.08
CA PHE A 100 -3.70 7.25 -4.65
C PHE A 100 -5.02 7.85 -4.17
N THR A 101 -5.76 7.12 -3.34
CA THR A 101 -7.01 7.56 -2.74
C THR A 101 -6.75 8.64 -1.68
N PRO A 102 -7.57 9.71 -1.60
CA PRO A 102 -7.42 10.74 -0.58
C PRO A 102 -7.46 10.17 0.83
N SER A 103 -6.63 10.71 1.72
CA SER A 103 -6.52 10.34 3.15
C SER A 103 -6.00 8.93 3.42
N ILE A 104 -5.65 8.17 2.39
CA ILE A 104 -5.01 6.86 2.54
C ILE A 104 -3.49 7.02 2.57
N THR A 105 -2.85 6.13 3.31
CA THR A 105 -1.38 6.04 3.42
C THR A 105 -0.92 4.79 2.67
N TYR A 106 0.22 4.89 1.98
CA TYR A 106 0.75 3.81 1.14
C TYR A 106 2.23 3.62 1.38
N THR A 107 2.70 2.38 1.26
CA THR A 107 4.11 2.07 1.03
C THR A 107 4.27 1.48 -0.37
N THR A 108 5.15 2.09 -1.16
CA THR A 108 5.41 1.74 -2.57
C THR A 108 6.83 1.21 -2.71
N PHE A 109 6.96 0.05 -3.34
CA PHE A 109 8.22 -0.68 -3.48
C PHE A 109 8.64 -0.78 -4.95
N LEU A 110 9.93 -0.56 -5.20
CA LEU A 110 10.58 -1.06 -6.40
C LEU A 110 10.99 -2.50 -6.14
N VAL A 111 10.55 -3.44 -6.98
CA VAL A 111 10.84 -4.87 -6.84
C VAL A 111 11.38 -5.47 -8.13
N THR A 112 12.08 -6.60 -8.04
CA THR A 112 12.51 -7.36 -9.21
C THR A 112 11.60 -8.57 -9.38
N ASN A 113 11.05 -8.79 -10.58
CA ASN A 113 10.19 -9.92 -10.88
C ASN A 113 10.98 -11.18 -11.28
N LYS A 114 10.28 -12.28 -11.58
CA LYS A 114 10.90 -13.57 -11.97
C LYS A 114 11.76 -13.50 -13.24
N LYS A 115 11.53 -12.51 -14.10
CA LYS A 115 12.30 -12.30 -15.32
C LYS A 115 13.54 -11.44 -15.12
N GLY A 116 13.73 -10.91 -13.91
CA GLY A 116 14.79 -9.94 -13.61
C GLY A 116 14.43 -8.50 -13.99
N GLU A 117 13.17 -8.23 -14.37
CA GLU A 117 12.70 -6.89 -14.70
C GLU A 117 12.26 -6.16 -13.42
N MET A 118 12.52 -4.85 -13.34
CA MET A 118 12.05 -4.01 -12.25
C MET A 118 10.59 -3.62 -12.46
N GLU A 119 9.82 -3.62 -11.39
CA GLU A 119 8.41 -3.20 -11.37
C GLU A 119 8.10 -2.47 -10.07
N ILE A 120 7.04 -1.66 -10.05
CA ILE A 120 6.62 -0.89 -8.89
C ILE A 120 5.30 -1.46 -8.38
N VAL A 121 5.24 -1.75 -7.07
CA VAL A 121 4.03 -2.23 -6.38
C VAL A 121 3.73 -1.34 -5.19
N SER A 122 2.45 -1.14 -4.86
CA SER A 122 2.02 -0.28 -3.77
C SER A 122 1.00 -0.99 -2.88
N TYR A 123 1.09 -0.76 -1.57
CA TYR A 123 0.21 -1.35 -0.56
C TYR A 123 -0.32 -0.26 0.36
N GLU A 124 -1.60 -0.36 0.72
CA GLU A 124 -2.19 0.52 1.72
C GLU A 124 -1.65 0.21 3.12
N ASP A 125 -1.43 1.27 3.91
CA ASP A 125 -0.97 1.18 5.29
C ASP A 125 -2.06 1.63 6.25
N ASN A 126 -2.22 0.86 7.32
CA ASN A 126 -3.07 1.22 8.44
C ASN A 126 -2.19 1.62 9.64
N LEU A 127 -1.97 2.92 9.80
CA LEU A 127 -1.14 3.49 10.86
C LEU A 127 -1.85 3.64 12.21
N SER A 128 -3.00 2.99 12.41
CA SER A 128 -3.70 2.95 13.70
C SER A 128 -3.30 1.70 14.46
N ASN A 129 -2.72 1.87 15.67
CA ASN A 129 -2.52 0.80 16.63
C ASN A 129 -3.15 1.21 17.96
N THR A 130 -4.15 0.46 18.40
CA THR A 130 -4.87 0.70 19.65
C THR A 130 -4.30 -0.11 20.82
N GLU A 131 -3.40 -1.06 20.56
CA GLU A 131 -2.79 -1.93 21.55
C GLU A 131 -1.36 -1.46 21.88
N SER A 132 -1.21 -0.68 22.95
CA SER A 132 0.07 -0.07 23.34
C SER A 132 1.15 -1.10 23.77
N THR A 133 0.76 -2.31 24.11
CA THR A 133 1.67 -3.38 24.59
C THR A 133 2.07 -4.35 23.46
N LYS A 134 1.39 -4.32 22.33
CA LYS A 134 1.66 -5.21 21.19
C LYS A 134 2.19 -4.43 19.99
N ALA A 135 3.09 -5.05 19.25
CA ALA A 135 3.46 -4.59 17.93
C ALA A 135 2.35 -4.97 16.93
N LYS A 136 2.08 -4.09 15.96
CA LYS A 136 1.19 -4.37 14.84
C LYS A 136 2.02 -4.60 13.59
N ILE A 137 1.95 -5.77 12.99
CA ILE A 137 2.79 -6.15 11.84
C ILE A 137 1.97 -6.46 10.59
N LYS A 138 2.47 -6.05 9.43
CA LYS A 138 2.04 -6.46 8.09
C LYS A 138 3.20 -7.18 7.41
N LEU A 139 2.94 -8.31 6.76
CA LEU A 139 3.93 -9.16 6.10
C LEU A 139 3.77 -9.04 4.59
N ILE A 140 4.86 -8.84 3.84
CA ILE A 140 4.84 -8.73 2.37
C ILE A 140 5.94 -9.61 1.78
N ASN A 141 5.61 -10.51 0.86
CA ASN A 141 6.62 -11.28 0.14
C ASN A 141 7.01 -10.56 -1.16
N LEU A 142 8.22 -10.02 -1.22
CA LEU A 142 8.78 -9.36 -2.40
C LEU A 142 9.86 -10.19 -3.12
N THR A 143 10.01 -11.47 -2.77
CA THR A 143 10.90 -12.38 -3.47
C THR A 143 10.14 -13.22 -4.50
N PRO A 144 10.51 -13.14 -5.80
CA PRO A 144 9.85 -13.89 -6.86
C PRO A 144 10.27 -15.36 -6.94
N ASN A 145 11.29 -15.77 -6.15
CA ASN A 145 12.01 -17.03 -6.38
C ASN A 145 11.36 -18.26 -5.72
N PHE A 146 10.37 -18.05 -4.82
CA PHE A 146 9.74 -19.14 -4.06
C PHE A 146 8.32 -19.40 -4.53
N ALA A 147 8.16 -20.44 -5.36
CA ALA A 147 6.84 -20.82 -5.90
C ALA A 147 5.86 -21.28 -4.80
N THR A 148 6.36 -21.81 -3.70
CA THR A 148 5.56 -22.29 -2.56
C THR A 148 5.25 -21.20 -1.52
N GLY A 149 5.86 -20.01 -1.66
CA GLY A 149 5.68 -18.89 -0.75
C GLY A 149 6.43 -19.02 0.58
N ILE A 150 6.10 -18.12 1.51
CA ILE A 150 6.76 -17.97 2.81
C ILE A 150 5.75 -18.20 3.93
N ASN A 151 6.14 -19.02 4.93
CA ASN A 151 5.43 -19.14 6.19
C ASN A 151 6.01 -18.19 7.23
N VAL A 152 5.16 -17.57 8.04
CA VAL A 152 5.57 -16.78 9.21
C VAL A 152 4.72 -17.17 10.43
N MET A 153 5.37 -17.40 11.55
CA MET A 153 4.74 -17.85 12.80
C MET A 153 5.43 -17.24 14.03
N VAL A 154 4.75 -17.21 15.15
CA VAL A 154 5.40 -17.01 16.47
C VAL A 154 6.16 -18.25 16.83
N GLN A 155 7.32 -18.10 17.46
CA GLN A 155 8.10 -19.23 17.95
C GLN A 155 7.30 -20.09 18.94
N GLY A 156 7.03 -21.33 18.57
CA GLY A 156 6.24 -22.29 19.37
C GLY A 156 4.75 -21.99 19.45
N GLY A 157 4.24 -21.10 18.57
CA GLY A 157 2.87 -20.62 18.64
C GLY A 157 2.16 -20.51 17.29
N THR A 158 1.32 -19.48 17.17
CA THR A 158 0.42 -19.27 16.04
C THR A 158 1.17 -18.98 14.74
N GLN A 159 0.74 -19.63 13.67
CA GLN A 159 1.14 -19.30 12.30
C GLN A 159 0.26 -18.14 11.79
N PHE A 160 0.88 -17.05 11.35
CA PHE A 160 0.18 -15.89 10.82
C PHE A 160 -0.16 -16.05 9.35
N VAL A 161 0.79 -16.52 8.55
CA VAL A 161 0.61 -16.77 7.12
C VAL A 161 1.18 -18.12 6.74
N ASN A 162 0.53 -18.76 5.76
CA ASN A 162 0.93 -20.02 5.17
C ASN A 162 1.06 -19.86 3.66
N GLY A 163 2.30 -19.89 3.19
CA GLY A 163 2.57 -19.79 1.76
C GLY A 163 2.33 -18.40 1.16
N LEU A 164 2.71 -17.32 1.88
CA LEU A 164 2.62 -15.94 1.38
C LEU A 164 3.32 -15.84 0.01
N ALA A 165 2.54 -15.61 -1.03
CA ALA A 165 3.02 -15.63 -2.41
C ALA A 165 3.76 -14.34 -2.80
N PHE A 166 4.52 -14.36 -3.89
CA PHE A 166 5.18 -13.17 -4.42
C PHE A 166 4.18 -12.03 -4.67
N LYS A 167 4.49 -10.83 -4.16
CA LYS A 167 3.66 -9.61 -4.15
C LYS A 167 2.38 -9.72 -3.31
N GLU A 168 2.20 -10.78 -2.55
CA GLU A 168 1.11 -10.86 -1.59
C GLU A 168 1.47 -10.11 -0.30
N ALA A 169 0.50 -9.37 0.23
CA ALA A 169 0.55 -8.76 1.55
C ALA A 169 -0.47 -9.43 2.47
N SER A 170 -0.07 -9.67 3.70
CA SER A 170 -0.99 -10.16 4.73
C SER A 170 -1.93 -9.07 5.24
N ASN A 171 -2.95 -9.47 5.99
CA ASN A 171 -3.59 -8.56 6.93
C ASN A 171 -2.61 -8.14 8.03
N TYR A 172 -2.99 -7.12 8.82
CA TYR A 172 -2.23 -6.76 10.01
C TYR A 172 -2.50 -7.74 11.16
N PHE A 173 -1.45 -8.07 11.90
CA PHE A 173 -1.50 -8.91 13.09
C PHE A 173 -0.98 -8.14 14.31
N ALA A 174 -1.64 -8.30 15.46
CA ALA A 174 -1.13 -7.85 16.75
C ALA A 174 -0.23 -8.95 17.33
N VAL A 175 1.01 -8.61 17.66
CA VAL A 175 2.06 -9.55 18.13
C VAL A 175 2.57 -9.12 19.48
N ASP A 176 2.69 -10.07 20.40
CA ASP A 176 3.36 -9.85 21.69
C ASP A 176 4.86 -9.68 21.47
N THR A 177 5.44 -8.61 22.01
CA THR A 177 6.84 -8.23 21.81
C THR A 177 7.86 -9.10 22.56
N GLY A 178 7.40 -10.06 23.38
CA GLY A 178 8.26 -11.00 24.10
C GLY A 178 8.63 -12.27 23.32
N PHE A 179 8.12 -12.46 22.11
CA PHE A 179 8.30 -13.68 21.33
C PHE A 179 8.98 -13.41 20.00
N ASP A 180 9.92 -14.29 19.65
CA ASP A 180 10.55 -14.27 18.33
C ASP A 180 9.55 -14.69 17.24
N LEU A 181 9.69 -14.11 16.04
CA LEU A 181 8.99 -14.58 14.87
C LEU A 181 9.89 -15.49 14.05
N ARG A 182 9.34 -16.59 13.57
CA ARG A 182 10.03 -17.51 12.67
C ARG A 182 9.46 -17.42 11.28
N TYR A 183 10.33 -17.44 10.29
CA TYR A 183 9.94 -17.46 8.89
C TYR A 183 10.75 -18.46 8.07
N THR A 184 10.13 -19.02 7.03
CA THR A 184 10.73 -20.06 6.20
C THR A 184 10.09 -20.12 4.84
N VAL A 185 10.84 -20.51 3.81
CA VAL A 185 10.24 -20.94 2.54
C VAL A 185 9.53 -22.26 2.77
N VAL A 186 8.29 -22.38 2.31
CA VAL A 186 7.48 -23.60 2.50
C VAL A 186 8.22 -24.81 1.93
N GLY A 187 8.41 -25.83 2.78
CA GLY A 187 9.06 -27.08 2.42
C GLY A 187 10.60 -27.07 2.39
N SER A 188 11.25 -25.94 2.69
CA SER A 188 12.71 -25.84 2.62
C SER A 188 13.46 -26.42 3.85
N GLY A 189 12.81 -26.48 4.99
CA GLY A 189 13.45 -26.81 6.27
C GLY A 189 14.38 -25.72 6.83
N ASN A 190 14.69 -24.68 6.07
CA ASN A 190 15.50 -23.54 6.54
C ASN A 190 14.61 -22.55 7.29
N VAL A 191 14.76 -22.51 8.61
CA VAL A 191 14.01 -21.59 9.47
C VAL A 191 14.92 -20.43 9.88
N LYS A 192 14.41 -19.20 9.74
CA LYS A 192 15.07 -17.96 10.18
C LYS A 192 14.22 -17.27 11.23
N THR A 193 14.82 -16.32 11.95
CA THR A 193 14.22 -15.68 13.11
C THR A 193 14.32 -14.17 13.00
N ILE A 194 13.22 -13.48 13.30
CA ILE A 194 13.19 -12.08 13.69
C ILE A 194 13.15 -12.07 15.20
N GLN A 195 14.18 -11.49 15.82
CA GLN A 195 14.29 -11.43 17.27
C GLN A 195 13.19 -10.55 17.86
N SER A 196 12.65 -10.92 19.00
CA SER A 196 11.63 -10.16 19.73
C SER A 196 12.04 -8.71 20.02
N THR A 197 13.33 -8.47 20.19
CA THR A 197 13.90 -7.14 20.43
C THR A 197 13.80 -6.18 19.24
N ALA A 198 13.49 -6.68 18.05
CA ALA A 198 13.27 -5.85 16.86
C ALA A 198 11.89 -5.20 16.81
N LEU A 199 10.96 -5.60 17.69
CA LEU A 199 9.59 -5.13 17.71
C LEU A 199 9.24 -4.52 19.07
N GLU A 200 8.68 -3.31 19.07
CA GLU A 200 8.26 -2.57 20.26
C GLU A 200 6.74 -2.48 20.34
N GLY A 201 6.20 -2.51 21.56
CA GLY A 201 4.77 -2.34 21.81
C GLY A 201 4.29 -0.94 21.38
N GLY A 202 3.08 -0.87 20.83
CA GLY A 202 2.49 0.35 20.32
C GLY A 202 2.96 0.74 18.91
N LYS A 203 4.05 0.14 18.41
CA LYS A 203 4.59 0.41 17.08
C LYS A 203 3.91 -0.42 15.99
N ILE A 204 4.00 0.09 14.76
CA ILE A 204 3.49 -0.55 13.55
C ILE A 204 4.67 -0.82 12.63
N TYR A 205 4.68 -2.01 12.07
CA TYR A 205 5.77 -2.46 11.21
C TYR A 205 5.25 -3.07 9.91
N THR A 206 5.92 -2.73 8.83
CA THR A 206 5.87 -3.50 7.58
C THR A 206 7.12 -4.36 7.51
N ILE A 207 6.93 -5.68 7.48
CA ILE A 207 8.02 -6.67 7.34
C ILE A 207 7.94 -7.26 5.95
N TRP A 208 8.96 -7.06 5.14
CA TRP A 208 9.00 -7.61 3.80
C TRP A 208 10.19 -8.56 3.62
N PHE A 209 10.04 -9.49 2.70
CA PHE A 209 11.00 -10.57 2.48
C PHE A 209 11.68 -10.44 1.13
N SER A 210 13.00 -10.68 1.11
CA SER A 210 13.85 -10.79 -0.08
C SER A 210 14.66 -12.08 -0.05
N GLY A 211 15.36 -12.37 -1.15
CA GLY A 211 16.28 -13.50 -1.25
C GLY A 211 16.04 -14.31 -2.52
N THR A 212 17.05 -15.08 -2.94
CA THR A 212 17.02 -15.91 -4.15
C THR A 212 16.96 -17.40 -3.85
N THR A 213 17.37 -17.80 -2.64
CA THR A 213 17.32 -19.18 -2.12
C THR A 213 16.77 -19.19 -0.71
N ALA A 214 16.33 -20.34 -0.20
CA ALA A 214 15.87 -20.47 1.17
C ALA A 214 16.99 -20.11 2.20
N ALA A 215 18.23 -20.31 1.85
CA ALA A 215 19.37 -19.91 2.69
C ALA A 215 19.61 -18.41 2.72
N THR A 216 19.32 -17.71 1.61
CA THR A 216 19.46 -16.25 1.49
C THR A 216 18.18 -15.49 1.76
N LEU A 217 17.06 -16.18 2.10
CA LEU A 217 15.81 -15.51 2.50
C LEU A 217 16.10 -14.57 3.69
N GLU A 218 15.68 -13.32 3.58
CA GLU A 218 15.91 -12.28 4.57
C GLU A 218 14.64 -11.49 4.83
N ALA A 219 14.45 -11.04 6.07
CA ALA A 219 13.36 -10.18 6.49
C ALA A 219 13.88 -8.76 6.72
N HIS A 220 13.22 -7.79 6.12
CA HIS A 220 13.49 -6.36 6.30
C HIS A 220 12.34 -5.74 7.07
N ILE A 221 12.67 -4.91 8.07
CA ILE A 221 11.68 -4.33 8.98
C ILE A 221 11.64 -2.82 8.76
N ILE A 222 10.46 -2.31 8.45
CA ILE A 222 10.19 -0.88 8.36
C ILE A 222 9.30 -0.50 9.52
N THR A 223 9.70 0.51 10.31
CA THR A 223 8.83 1.14 11.30
C THR A 223 7.95 2.16 10.61
N ASP A 224 6.64 2.04 10.79
CA ASP A 224 5.64 2.86 10.07
C ASP A 224 5.13 4.04 10.89
N ASN A 225 5.34 4.07 12.25
CA ASN A 225 4.92 5.15 13.15
C ASN A 225 5.94 5.48 14.23
#